data_3b8adc9349efb2d448b39db94c52d56b
#
_entry.id   3b8adc9349efb2d448b39db94c52d56b
#
_cell.length_a   1.000
_cell.length_b   1.000
_cell.length_c   1.000
_cell.angle_alpha   90.00
_cell.angle_beta   90.00
_cell.angle_gamma   90.00
#
_symmetry.space_group_name_H-M   'P 1'
#
loop_
_entity.id
_entity.type
_entity.pdbx_description
1 polymer ?
#
loop_
_entity_poly.entity_id
_entity_poly.type
_entity_poly.pdbx_seq_one_letter_code
_entity_poly.pdbx_strand_id
1 'polypeptide(L)'
;MTFVVSHSEYGPPGAQLPHGRFSKAEVAIVRWLVGRTIAEVERELICATIAHCHGNRTRSASVLDISIRALRNKIHEYKASGIAIPAPSQAD
;
A
#
# COMPACT_ATOMS: atom_id res chain seq x y z
N MET A 1 6.17 18.45 10.69
CA MET A 1 6.15 17.94 10.27
C MET A 1 6.86 17.17 10.32
N THR A 2 7.23 16.64 10.60
CA THR A 2 7.86 16.02 10.66
C THR A 2 7.80 14.92 10.08
N PHE A 3 7.55 14.11 10.21
CA PHE A 3 7.55 13.16 9.62
C PHE A 3 6.99 13.25 8.46
N VAL A 4 6.60 14.17 8.19
CA VAL A 4 6.11 14.40 7.01
C VAL A 4 6.96 14.04 5.88
N VAL A 5 8.21 14.11 6.05
CA VAL A 5 9.15 13.69 5.07
C VAL A 5 8.92 12.26 4.65
N SER A 6 8.53 11.44 5.62
CA SER A 6 8.29 10.05 5.30
C SER A 6 7.17 9.88 4.32
N HIS A 7 6.19 10.76 4.36
CA HIS A 7 5.08 10.63 3.46
C HIS A 7 5.49 10.79 2.02
N SER A 8 6.38 11.72 1.73
CA SER A 8 6.78 11.93 0.38
C SER A 8 7.57 10.76 -0.18
N GLU A 9 8.07 9.87 0.68
CA GLU A 9 8.74 8.67 0.22
C GLU A 9 7.77 7.61 -0.25
N TYR A 10 6.52 7.67 0.19
CA TYR A 10 5.59 6.59 -0.02
C TYR A 10 4.43 6.93 -0.94
N GLY A 11 4.24 8.19 -1.25
CA GLY A 11 3.09 8.57 -2.04
C GLY A 11 3.46 9.33 -3.28
N PRO A 12 2.49 9.55 -4.17
CA PRO A 12 2.72 10.38 -5.34
C PRO A 12 2.94 11.82 -4.93
N PRO A 13 3.53 12.62 -5.81
CA PRO A 13 3.73 14.04 -5.51
C PRO A 13 2.41 14.70 -5.14
N GLY A 14 2.40 15.47 -4.07
CA GLY A 14 1.21 16.15 -3.62
C GLY A 14 0.37 15.39 -2.64
N ALA A 15 0.68 14.14 -2.36
CA ALA A 15 -0.09 13.33 -1.45
C ALA A 15 0.53 13.33 -0.05
N GLN A 16 0.59 14.50 0.56
CA GLN A 16 1.19 14.64 1.88
C GLN A 16 0.16 15.03 2.92
N LEU A 17 -1.03 14.50 2.82
CA LEU A 17 -2.05 14.80 3.81
C LEU A 17 -1.94 13.90 5.01
N PRO A 18 -2.41 14.36 6.18
CA PRO A 18 -2.45 13.49 7.35
C PRO A 18 -3.29 12.26 7.07
N HIS A 19 -3.00 11.20 7.81
CA HIS A 19 -3.80 10.01 7.71
C HIS A 19 -5.25 10.33 8.02
N GLY A 20 -6.15 9.67 7.34
CA GLY A 20 -7.57 9.84 7.52
C GLY A 20 -8.19 10.93 6.67
N ARG A 21 -7.35 11.70 5.97
CA ARG A 21 -7.87 12.76 5.13
C ARG A 21 -7.39 12.56 3.70
N PHE A 22 -8.33 12.67 2.78
CA PHE A 22 -8.04 12.53 1.36
C PHE A 22 -8.13 13.88 0.69
N SER A 23 -7.23 14.13 -0.24
CA SER A 23 -7.30 15.30 -1.10
C SER A 23 -8.43 15.10 -2.11
N LYS A 24 -8.79 16.18 -2.81
CA LYS A 24 -9.82 16.08 -3.84
C LYS A 24 -9.41 15.10 -4.94
N ALA A 25 -8.13 15.11 -5.29
CA ALA A 25 -7.64 14.20 -6.33
C ALA A 25 -7.75 12.76 -5.86
N GLU A 26 -7.42 12.49 -4.60
CA GLU A 26 -7.52 11.15 -4.04
C GLU A 26 -8.97 10.70 -3.98
N VAL A 27 -9.87 11.58 -3.61
CA VAL A 27 -11.30 11.25 -3.59
C VAL A 27 -11.77 10.90 -5.00
N ALA A 28 -11.32 11.62 -6.00
CA ALA A 28 -11.69 11.32 -7.38
C ALA A 28 -11.21 9.92 -7.79
N ILE A 29 -10.00 9.55 -7.38
CA ILE A 29 -9.47 8.21 -7.65
C ILE A 29 -10.34 7.16 -6.98
N VAL A 30 -10.72 7.39 -5.73
CA VAL A 30 -11.56 6.45 -5.01
C VAL A 30 -12.91 6.27 -5.71
N ARG A 31 -13.47 7.35 -6.24
CA ARG A 31 -14.75 7.26 -6.95
C ARG A 31 -14.67 6.35 -8.17
N TRP A 32 -13.52 6.31 -8.83
CA TRP A 32 -13.33 5.41 -9.97
C TRP A 32 -13.34 3.95 -9.55
N LEU A 33 -13.13 3.69 -8.26
CA LEU A 33 -13.11 2.33 -7.74
C LEU A 33 -14.48 1.82 -7.32
N VAL A 34 -15.50 2.70 -7.34
CA VAL A 34 -16.85 2.26 -6.98
C VAL A 34 -17.29 1.16 -7.94
N GLY A 35 -17.73 0.05 -7.38
CA GLY A 35 -18.05 -1.15 -8.14
C GLY A 35 -17.03 -2.27 -7.94
N ARG A 36 -15.85 -1.93 -7.41
CA ARG A 36 -14.88 -2.95 -7.02
C ARG A 36 -15.17 -3.38 -5.58
N THR A 37 -14.80 -4.60 -5.26
CA THR A 37 -14.95 -5.08 -3.88
C THR A 37 -13.81 -4.54 -3.03
N ILE A 38 -14.03 -4.51 -1.71
CA ILE A 38 -12.98 -4.11 -0.79
C ILE A 38 -11.77 -5.02 -0.95
N ALA A 39 -12.01 -6.33 -1.11
CA ALA A 39 -10.92 -7.28 -1.27
C ALA A 39 -10.08 -6.98 -2.51
N GLU A 40 -10.72 -6.60 -3.61
CA GLU A 40 -10.00 -6.26 -4.83
C GLU A 40 -9.15 -5.00 -4.64
N VAL A 41 -9.72 -3.97 -4.04
CA VAL A 41 -9.00 -2.72 -3.81
C VAL A 41 -7.87 -2.94 -2.82
N GLU A 42 -8.13 -3.70 -1.77
CA GLU A 42 -7.11 -4.00 -0.77
C GLU A 42 -5.92 -4.71 -1.41
N ARG A 43 -6.18 -5.70 -2.25
CA ARG A 43 -5.13 -6.44 -2.91
C ARG A 43 -4.28 -5.53 -3.79
N GLU A 44 -4.94 -4.69 -4.59
CA GLU A 44 -4.22 -3.79 -5.47
C GLU A 44 -3.39 -2.79 -4.69
N LEU A 45 -3.94 -2.26 -3.61
CA LEU A 45 -3.22 -1.30 -2.78
C LEU A 45 -2.01 -1.95 -2.12
N ILE A 46 -2.17 -3.16 -1.60
CA ILE A 46 -1.08 -3.87 -0.95
C ILE A 46 0.03 -4.17 -1.96
N CYS A 47 -0.33 -4.68 -3.12
CA CYS A 47 0.67 -5.00 -4.15
C CYS A 47 1.40 -3.75 -4.62
N ALA A 48 0.68 -2.67 -4.84
CA ALA A 48 1.28 -1.41 -5.27
C ALA A 48 2.22 -0.85 -4.20
N THR A 49 1.83 -0.99 -2.93
CA THR A 49 2.65 -0.50 -1.83
C THR A 49 3.95 -1.31 -1.74
N ILE A 50 3.87 -2.62 -1.87
CA ILE A 50 5.05 -3.47 -1.84
C ILE A 50 5.99 -3.10 -2.99
N ALA A 51 5.46 -2.89 -4.18
CA ALA A 51 6.26 -2.48 -5.32
C ALA A 51 6.91 -1.12 -5.06
N HIS A 52 6.16 -0.19 -4.51
CA HIS A 52 6.67 1.14 -4.20
C HIS A 52 7.79 1.09 -3.16
N CYS A 53 7.72 0.14 -2.25
CA CYS A 53 8.74 -0.05 -1.22
C CYS A 53 9.83 -1.03 -1.66
N HIS A 54 9.93 -1.30 -2.94
CA HIS A 54 10.96 -2.17 -3.52
C HIS A 54 10.99 -3.55 -2.88
N GLY A 55 9.83 -4.07 -2.53
CA GLY A 55 9.72 -5.41 -1.96
C GLY A 55 9.94 -5.48 -0.46
N ASN A 56 10.22 -4.37 0.20
CA ASN A 56 10.46 -4.37 1.64
C ASN A 56 9.15 -4.57 2.41
N ARG A 57 8.97 -5.76 2.99
CA ARG A 57 7.74 -6.12 3.69
C ARG A 57 7.53 -5.29 4.95
N THR A 58 8.61 -5.07 5.69
CA THR A 58 8.55 -4.30 6.93
C THR A 58 8.08 -2.87 6.65
N ARG A 59 8.69 -2.24 5.66
CA ARG A 59 8.32 -0.88 5.29
C ARG A 59 6.90 -0.83 4.75
N SER A 60 6.53 -1.80 3.92
CA SER A 60 5.18 -1.84 3.34
C SER A 60 4.12 -1.96 4.42
N ALA A 61 4.35 -2.81 5.41
CA ALA A 61 3.40 -2.97 6.51
C ALA A 61 3.26 -1.66 7.28
N SER A 62 4.37 -0.96 7.49
CA SER A 62 4.34 0.33 8.16
C SER A 62 3.53 1.36 7.38
N VAL A 63 3.74 1.43 6.07
CA VAL A 63 3.01 2.36 5.22
C VAL A 63 1.51 2.07 5.24
N LEU A 64 1.17 0.78 5.23
CA LEU A 64 -0.23 0.35 5.22
C LEU A 64 -0.86 0.35 6.61
N ASP A 65 -0.04 0.60 7.63
CA ASP A 65 -0.50 0.60 9.02
C ASP A 65 -1.11 -0.74 9.44
N ILE A 66 -0.46 -1.82 9.04
CA ILE A 66 -0.86 -3.17 9.45
C ILE A 66 0.38 -3.87 10.00
N SER A 67 0.16 -4.96 10.72
CA SER A 67 1.28 -5.72 11.24
C SER A 67 2.00 -6.46 10.11
N ILE A 68 3.30 -6.72 10.31
CA ILE A 68 4.06 -7.49 9.35
C ILE A 68 3.43 -8.87 9.16
N ARG A 69 2.93 -9.44 10.25
CA ARG A 69 2.28 -10.73 10.19
C ARG A 69 1.05 -10.70 9.29
N ALA A 70 0.22 -9.67 9.45
CA ALA A 70 -0.97 -9.54 8.62
C ALA A 70 -0.59 -9.40 7.15
N LEU A 71 0.45 -8.60 6.87
CA LEU A 71 0.90 -8.42 5.51
C LEU A 71 1.41 -9.75 4.92
N ARG A 72 2.20 -10.48 5.67
CA ARG A 72 2.72 -11.76 5.20
C ARG A 72 1.60 -12.77 4.93
N ASN A 73 0.58 -12.76 5.78
CA ASN A 73 -0.58 -13.61 5.54
C ASN A 73 -1.29 -13.26 4.25
N LYS A 74 -1.46 -11.96 3.99
CA LYS A 74 -2.07 -11.50 2.74
C LYS A 74 -1.24 -11.90 1.53
N ILE A 75 0.07 -11.71 1.61
CA ILE A 75 0.96 -12.11 0.54
C ILE A 75 0.84 -13.59 0.26
N HIS A 76 0.80 -14.38 1.31
CA HIS A 76 0.66 -15.84 1.16
C HIS A 76 -0.63 -16.20 0.44
N GLU A 77 -1.74 -15.57 0.83
CA GLU A 77 -3.02 -15.79 0.17
C GLU A 77 -2.97 -15.43 -1.31
N TYR A 78 -2.37 -14.29 -1.61
CA TYR A 78 -2.31 -13.82 -2.99
C TYR A 78 -1.47 -14.75 -3.86
N LYS A 79 -0.35 -15.21 -3.33
CA LYS A 79 0.49 -16.16 -4.07
C LYS A 79 -0.25 -17.46 -4.32
N ALA A 80 -0.99 -17.92 -3.32
CA ALA A 80 -1.78 -19.13 -3.48
C ALA A 80 -2.85 -18.98 -4.55
N SER A 81 -3.29 -17.76 -4.80
CA SER A 81 -4.27 -17.46 -5.84
C SER A 81 -3.63 -17.17 -7.19
N GLY A 82 -2.31 -17.29 -7.29
CA GLY A 82 -1.63 -17.08 -8.57
C GLY A 82 -1.26 -15.63 -8.84
N ILE A 83 -1.35 -14.76 -7.85
CA ILE A 83 -1.04 -13.34 -8.03
C ILE A 83 0.46 -13.12 -7.86
N ALA A 84 1.05 -12.41 -8.82
CA ALA A 84 2.48 -12.10 -8.74
C ALA A 84 2.72 -11.00 -7.71
N ILE A 85 3.65 -11.26 -6.79
CA ILE A 85 4.02 -10.31 -5.75
C ILE A 85 5.49 -9.93 -5.95
N PRO A 86 5.83 -8.65 -5.80
CA PRO A 86 7.23 -8.24 -5.92
C PRO A 86 8.11 -9.01 -4.94
N ALA A 87 9.30 -9.36 -5.39
CA ALA A 87 10.24 -10.14 -4.59
C ALA A 87 10.68 -9.36 -3.36
N PRO A 88 11.00 -10.04 -2.25
CA PRO A 88 11.49 -9.36 -1.06
C PRO A 88 12.81 -8.64 -1.36
N SER A 89 12.98 -7.47 -0.74
CA SER A 89 14.24 -6.76 -0.84
C SER A 89 15.23 -7.37 0.14
N GLN A 90 16.50 -7.06 -0.05
CA GLN A 90 17.52 -7.55 0.85
C GLN A 90 17.40 -6.94 2.24
N ALA A 91 16.76 -5.81 2.35
CA ALA A 91 16.57 -5.17 3.64
C ALA A 91 15.44 -5.83 4.43
N ASP A 92 14.71 -6.69 3.80
CA ASP A 92 13.60 -7.39 4.43
C ASP A 92 14.10 -8.60 5.19
#